data_3b9fac481eae971473bf1c598a549969
#
_entry.id   3b9fac481eae971473bf1c598a549969
#
_cell.length_a   1.000
_cell.length_b   1.000
_cell.length_c   1.000
_cell.angle_alpha   90.00
_cell.angle_beta   90.00
_cell.angle_gamma   90.00
#
_symmetry.space_group_name_H-M   'P 1'
#
loop_
_entity.id
_entity.type
_entity.pdbx_description
1 polymer ?
#
loop_
_entity_poly.entity_id
_entity_poly.type
_entity_poly.pdbx_seq_one_letter_code
_entity_poly.pdbx_strand_id
1 'polypeptide(L)'
;MKRTLSFLTAVLLLFSVTAQAQSNKYVFCEVIPIGKFFKGGCTLRVNYGQIRSARIPKKAQICDKDGTVLIFNSRIDALNWLSDNGWEFCSSTTSVSGSGSNGDTSVSSSETWILKYCVEGFTTEQIEEVYDIFNLREP
;
A
#
# COMPACT_ATOMS: atom_id res chain seq x y z
N MET A 1 8.78 -47.07 -34.73
CA MET A 1 8.10 -46.71 -33.45
C MET A 1 8.95 -45.90 -32.47
N LYS A 2 10.25 -46.15 -32.30
CA LYS A 2 11.08 -45.38 -31.34
C LYS A 2 11.34 -43.91 -31.73
N ARG A 3 11.33 -43.57 -33.03
CA ARG A 3 11.55 -42.18 -33.50
C ARG A 3 10.36 -41.26 -33.38
N THR A 4 9.14 -41.77 -33.42
CA THR A 4 7.89 -40.98 -33.25
C THR A 4 7.64 -40.63 -31.81
N LEU A 5 8.05 -41.48 -30.86
CA LEU A 5 7.90 -41.23 -29.43
C LEU A 5 8.83 -40.09 -28.95
N SER A 6 10.05 -39.99 -29.54
CA SER A 6 11.03 -38.95 -29.21
C SER A 6 10.60 -37.56 -29.69
N PHE A 7 9.88 -37.48 -30.81
CA PHE A 7 9.31 -36.19 -31.29
C PHE A 7 8.17 -35.71 -30.44
N LEU A 8 7.35 -36.63 -29.95
CA LEU A 8 6.18 -36.27 -29.11
C LEU A 8 6.62 -35.69 -27.75
N THR A 9 7.67 -36.27 -27.15
CA THR A 9 8.24 -35.74 -25.88
C THR A 9 8.95 -34.41 -26.08
N ALA A 10 9.59 -34.15 -27.19
CA ALA A 10 10.22 -32.86 -27.47
C ALA A 10 9.16 -31.73 -27.68
N VAL A 11 8.05 -32.05 -28.30
CA VAL A 11 6.94 -31.09 -28.49
C VAL A 11 6.23 -30.79 -27.17
N LEU A 12 6.06 -31.79 -26.28
CA LEU A 12 5.47 -31.54 -24.95
C LEU A 12 6.34 -30.64 -24.04
N LEU A 13 7.68 -30.74 -24.19
CA LEU A 13 8.60 -29.90 -23.42
C LEU A 13 8.66 -28.45 -23.90
N LEU A 14 8.25 -28.17 -25.14
CA LEU A 14 8.18 -26.80 -25.68
C LEU A 14 6.93 -26.02 -25.20
N PHE A 15 5.88 -26.71 -24.75
CA PHE A 15 4.66 -26.06 -24.21
C PHE A 15 4.72 -25.76 -22.72
N SER A 16 5.76 -26.18 -22.01
CA SER A 16 5.86 -26.00 -20.55
C SER A 16 6.55 -24.68 -20.11
N VAL A 17 6.85 -23.76 -21.03
CA VAL A 17 7.65 -22.56 -20.71
C VAL A 17 6.89 -21.25 -20.89
N THR A 18 5.58 -21.23 -20.76
CA THR A 18 4.84 -19.95 -20.75
C THR A 18 3.82 -19.84 -19.65
N ALA A 19 4.17 -20.25 -18.43
CA ALA A 19 3.61 -19.58 -17.26
C ALA A 19 4.45 -18.31 -17.02
N GLN A 20 4.34 -17.35 -17.90
CA GLN A 20 4.74 -15.99 -17.57
C GLN A 20 3.78 -15.58 -16.45
N ALA A 21 4.29 -15.57 -15.23
CA ALA A 21 3.65 -14.84 -14.14
C ALA A 21 3.40 -13.45 -14.71
N GLN A 22 2.13 -13.08 -14.79
CA GLN A 22 1.71 -11.76 -15.23
C GLN A 22 2.27 -10.80 -14.18
N SER A 23 3.43 -10.21 -14.46
CA SER A 23 4.07 -9.24 -13.59
C SER A 23 3.10 -8.08 -13.47
N ASN A 24 2.57 -7.88 -12.28
CA ASN A 24 1.77 -6.69 -12.01
C ASN A 24 2.62 -5.47 -12.32
N LYS A 25 2.13 -4.59 -13.19
CA LYS A 25 2.83 -3.36 -13.53
C LYS A 25 2.86 -2.37 -12.35
N TYR A 26 1.87 -2.44 -11.49
CA TYR A 26 1.70 -1.56 -10.33
C TYR A 26 1.31 -2.34 -9.10
N VAL A 27 1.78 -1.87 -7.94
CA VAL A 27 1.21 -2.20 -6.64
C VAL A 27 0.47 -0.98 -6.09
N PHE A 28 -0.45 -1.20 -5.16
CA PHE A 28 -1.33 -0.16 -4.63
C PHE A 28 -1.30 -0.17 -3.11
N CYS A 29 -1.52 1.01 -2.53
CA CYS A 29 -1.80 1.13 -1.10
C CYS A 29 -2.88 2.17 -0.83
N GLU A 30 -3.53 2.04 0.32
CA GLU A 30 -4.42 3.03 0.89
C GLU A 30 -3.67 3.83 1.96
N VAL A 31 -3.77 5.15 1.92
CA VAL A 31 -3.18 6.04 2.91
C VAL A 31 -4.26 6.93 3.50
N ILE A 32 -4.32 6.97 4.83
CA ILE A 32 -5.28 7.78 5.57
C ILE A 32 -4.53 8.86 6.32
N PRO A 33 -4.63 10.14 5.90
CA PRO A 33 -4.05 11.25 6.64
C PRO A 33 -4.86 11.52 7.91
N ILE A 34 -4.17 11.56 9.04
CA ILE A 34 -4.76 11.83 10.35
C ILE A 34 -4.28 13.19 10.83
N GLY A 35 -5.17 14.18 10.84
CA GLY A 35 -4.87 15.52 11.35
C GLY A 35 -4.58 15.51 12.85
N LYS A 36 -3.62 16.33 13.29
CA LYS A 36 -3.35 16.58 14.71
C LYS A 36 -3.94 17.93 15.10
N PHE A 37 -5.03 17.91 15.89
CA PHE A 37 -5.83 19.08 16.24
C PHE A 37 -5.04 20.19 16.98
N PHE A 38 -4.04 19.85 17.79
CA PHE A 38 -3.39 20.83 18.68
C PHE A 38 -1.99 21.27 18.28
N LYS A 39 -1.34 20.61 17.30
CA LYS A 39 0.05 20.90 16.91
C LYS A 39 0.24 21.27 15.45
N GLY A 40 -0.84 21.36 14.68
CA GLY A 40 -0.74 21.42 13.22
C GLY A 40 -0.11 20.14 12.63
N GLY A 41 -0.29 19.93 11.33
CA GLY A 41 0.28 18.79 10.64
C GLY A 41 -0.60 17.54 10.65
N CYS A 42 -0.08 16.47 10.05
CA CYS A 42 -0.73 15.20 9.96
C CYS A 42 0.25 14.04 10.12
N THR A 43 -0.27 12.87 10.48
CA THR A 43 0.42 11.59 10.40
C THR A 43 -0.30 10.74 9.36
N LEU A 44 0.36 9.71 8.85
CA LEU A 44 -0.21 8.82 7.85
C LEU A 44 -0.39 7.41 8.41
N ARG A 45 -1.54 6.82 8.12
CA ARG A 45 -1.80 5.39 8.30
C ARG A 45 -1.83 4.73 6.95
N VAL A 46 -1.18 3.58 6.81
CA VAL A 46 -1.08 2.87 5.54
C VAL A 46 -1.67 1.47 5.63
N ASN A 47 -2.34 1.06 4.55
CA ASN A 47 -2.83 -0.28 4.32
C ASN A 47 -2.43 -0.69 2.89
N TYR A 48 -1.56 -1.68 2.76
CA TYR A 48 -1.13 -2.24 1.46
C TYR A 48 -1.51 -3.72 1.32
N GLY A 49 -2.54 -4.15 2.03
CA GLY A 49 -3.00 -5.54 2.00
C GLY A 49 -2.20 -6.50 2.87
N GLN A 50 -1.36 -5.98 3.78
CA GLN A 50 -0.64 -6.81 4.74
C GLN A 50 -1.60 -7.71 5.53
N ILE A 51 -1.18 -8.96 5.76
CA ILE A 51 -1.95 -9.92 6.56
C ILE A 51 -2.12 -9.34 7.95
N ARG A 52 -3.34 -9.01 8.30
CA ARG A 52 -3.69 -8.58 9.65
C ARG A 52 -3.68 -9.80 10.55
N SER A 53 -2.61 -10.01 11.31
CA SER A 53 -2.73 -10.86 12.49
C SER A 53 -3.75 -10.20 13.43
N ALA A 54 -4.47 -11.00 14.22
CA ALA A 54 -5.46 -10.47 15.17
C ALA A 54 -4.87 -9.45 16.18
N ARG A 55 -3.56 -9.27 16.18
CA ARG A 55 -2.78 -8.37 17.03
C ARG A 55 -2.25 -7.12 16.33
N ILE A 56 -2.41 -6.96 15.01
CA ILE A 56 -1.98 -5.71 14.37
C ILE A 56 -2.95 -4.61 14.80
N PRO A 57 -2.49 -3.59 15.53
CA PRO A 57 -3.33 -2.49 15.95
C PRO A 57 -3.94 -1.81 14.71
N LYS A 58 -5.17 -1.35 14.84
CA LYS A 58 -5.89 -0.59 13.81
C LYS A 58 -5.17 0.71 13.40
N LYS A 59 -3.93 0.96 13.85
CA LYS A 59 -3.24 2.25 13.83
C LYS A 59 -1.80 2.18 13.37
N ALA A 60 -1.45 1.28 12.44
CA ALA A 60 -0.11 1.28 11.85
C ALA A 60 0.19 2.65 11.22
N GLN A 61 0.98 3.47 11.88
CA GLN A 61 1.42 4.78 11.40
C GLN A 61 2.80 4.66 10.78
N ILE A 62 3.07 5.48 9.77
CA ILE A 62 4.39 5.54 9.15
C ILE A 62 5.39 6.09 10.16
N CYS A 63 6.52 5.39 10.30
CA CYS A 63 7.61 5.77 11.20
C CYS A 63 8.89 6.01 10.42
N ASP A 64 9.81 6.75 11.02
CA ASP A 64 11.19 6.84 10.56
C ASP A 64 11.99 5.56 10.90
N LYS A 65 13.27 5.54 10.54
CA LYS A 65 14.16 4.40 10.79
C LYS A 65 14.33 4.07 12.28
N ASP A 66 14.17 5.07 13.14
CA ASP A 66 14.28 4.93 14.60
C ASP A 66 12.95 4.50 15.24
N GLY A 67 11.87 4.42 14.44
CA GLY A 67 10.54 4.03 14.86
C GLY A 67 9.74 5.17 15.48
N THR A 68 10.15 6.41 15.25
CA THR A 68 9.38 7.58 15.63
C THR A 68 8.34 7.87 14.55
N VAL A 69 7.10 8.12 14.94
CA VAL A 69 6.03 8.43 13.99
C VAL A 69 6.36 9.70 13.21
N LEU A 70 6.36 9.61 11.88
CA LEU A 70 6.56 10.75 11.01
C LEU A 70 5.38 11.72 11.12
N ILE A 71 5.70 12.98 11.34
CA ILE A 71 4.74 14.08 11.42
C ILE A 71 5.03 15.04 10.26
N PHE A 72 4.06 15.21 9.40
CA PHE A 72 4.13 16.13 8.26
C PHE A 72 3.48 17.46 8.62
N ASN A 73 4.00 18.57 8.11
CA ASN A 73 3.45 19.90 8.36
C ASN A 73 2.04 20.09 7.79
N SER A 74 1.72 19.38 6.71
CA SER A 74 0.43 19.41 6.03
C SER A 74 0.18 18.11 5.28
N ARG A 75 -1.05 17.94 4.76
CA ARG A 75 -1.39 16.84 3.85
C ARG A 75 -0.60 16.90 2.54
N ILE A 76 -0.30 18.10 2.06
CA ILE A 76 0.49 18.29 0.82
C ILE A 76 1.96 17.90 1.09
N ASP A 77 2.51 18.26 2.24
CA ASP A 77 3.85 17.83 2.65
C ASP A 77 3.96 16.29 2.69
N ALA A 78 2.95 15.64 3.23
CA ALA A 78 2.85 14.18 3.24
C ALA A 78 2.75 13.57 1.82
N LEU A 79 1.97 14.18 0.92
CA LEU A 79 1.88 13.73 -0.48
C LEU A 79 3.19 13.92 -1.22
N ASN A 80 3.89 15.02 -1.00
CA ASN A 80 5.21 15.26 -1.60
C ASN A 80 6.20 14.19 -1.13
N TRP A 81 6.23 13.89 0.17
CA TRP A 81 7.09 12.84 0.71
C TRP A 81 6.80 11.48 0.07
N LEU A 82 5.53 11.11 -0.09
CA LEU A 82 5.13 9.87 -0.76
C LEU A 82 5.60 9.86 -2.22
N SER A 83 5.43 10.98 -2.93
CA SER A 83 5.87 11.15 -4.32
C SER A 83 7.39 11.05 -4.46
N ASP A 84 8.15 11.68 -3.56
CA ASP A 84 9.61 11.61 -3.53
C ASP A 84 10.13 10.18 -3.30
N ASN A 85 9.30 9.33 -2.68
CA ASN A 85 9.55 7.91 -2.51
C ASN A 85 8.94 7.03 -3.61
N GLY A 86 8.51 7.62 -4.73
CA GLY A 86 8.07 6.91 -5.94
C GLY A 86 6.60 6.50 -5.95
N TRP A 87 5.82 6.88 -4.95
CA TRP A 87 4.38 6.62 -4.92
C TRP A 87 3.61 7.69 -5.67
N GLU A 88 2.76 7.28 -6.59
CA GLU A 88 1.91 8.17 -7.38
C GLU A 88 0.48 8.20 -6.81
N PHE A 89 -0.04 9.40 -6.61
CA PHE A 89 -1.44 9.60 -6.22
C PHE A 89 -2.38 9.23 -7.36
N CYS A 90 -3.40 8.39 -7.07
CA CYS A 90 -4.41 7.98 -8.05
C CYS A 90 -5.75 8.68 -7.80
N SER A 91 -6.24 8.61 -6.59
CA SER A 91 -7.56 9.15 -6.23
C SER A 91 -7.69 9.35 -4.73
N SER A 92 -8.69 10.12 -4.31
CA SER A 92 -9.11 10.20 -2.93
C SER A 92 -10.60 9.94 -2.79
N THR A 93 -10.98 9.35 -1.66
CA THR A 93 -12.36 9.18 -1.23
C THR A 93 -12.55 9.80 0.13
N THR A 94 -13.68 10.50 0.32
CA THR A 94 -14.04 11.06 1.62
C THR A 94 -15.26 10.33 2.15
N SER A 95 -15.13 9.75 3.33
CA SER A 95 -16.24 9.14 4.06
C SER A 95 -16.72 10.12 5.14
N VAL A 96 -18.01 10.36 5.19
CA VAL A 96 -18.64 11.19 6.22
C VAL A 96 -19.52 10.28 7.07
N SER A 97 -19.26 10.24 8.37
CA SER A 97 -20.12 9.54 9.33
C SER A 97 -20.67 10.54 10.34
N GLY A 98 -21.99 10.54 10.48
CA GLY A 98 -22.70 11.30 11.50
C GLY A 98 -23.20 10.37 12.61
N SER A 99 -22.97 10.71 13.86
CA SER A 99 -23.58 10.07 15.01
C SER A 99 -24.38 11.12 15.78
N GLY A 100 -25.68 10.92 15.88
CA GLY A 100 -26.57 11.78 16.66
C GLY A 100 -27.14 10.97 17.81
N SER A 101 -26.96 11.47 19.04
CA SER A 101 -27.66 11.01 20.22
C SER A 101 -28.04 12.23 21.05
N ASN A 102 -29.33 12.36 21.39
CA ASN A 102 -29.86 13.40 22.29
C ASN A 102 -29.53 14.86 21.94
N GLY A 103 -29.64 15.22 20.64
CA GLY A 103 -29.54 16.62 20.22
C GLY A 103 -28.15 17.13 19.85
N ASP A 104 -27.07 16.39 20.13
CA ASP A 104 -25.73 16.68 19.68
C ASP A 104 -25.39 15.83 18.45
N THR A 105 -25.18 16.49 17.30
CA THR A 105 -24.74 15.82 16.05
C THR A 105 -23.24 16.02 15.89
N SER A 106 -22.48 14.97 16.07
CA SER A 106 -21.06 14.98 15.69
C SER A 106 -20.90 14.41 14.29
N VAL A 107 -20.28 15.19 13.41
CA VAL A 107 -19.93 14.76 12.05
C VAL A 107 -18.42 14.56 11.99
N SER A 108 -18.01 13.36 11.68
CA SER A 108 -16.60 13.06 11.40
C SER A 108 -16.40 12.74 9.91
N SER A 109 -15.40 13.34 9.31
CA SER A 109 -14.97 13.02 7.95
C SER A 109 -13.59 12.37 7.96
N SER A 110 -13.43 11.30 7.21
CA SER A 110 -12.14 10.68 6.96
C SER A 110 -11.86 10.67 5.46
N GLU A 111 -10.66 11.06 5.09
CA GLU A 111 -10.17 11.01 3.71
C GLU A 111 -9.26 9.80 3.58
N THR A 112 -9.37 9.08 2.48
CA THR A 112 -8.51 7.96 2.11
C THR A 112 -7.93 8.22 0.74
N TRP A 113 -6.63 8.14 0.60
CA TRP A 113 -5.90 8.25 -0.66
C TRP A 113 -5.57 6.87 -1.18
N ILE A 114 -5.71 6.68 -2.48
CA ILE A 114 -5.21 5.51 -3.20
C ILE A 114 -3.96 5.93 -3.95
N LEU A 115 -2.86 5.23 -3.68
CA LEU A 115 -1.59 5.44 -4.35
C LEU A 115 -1.18 4.16 -5.06
N LYS A 116 -0.36 4.31 -6.09
CA LYS A 116 0.27 3.22 -6.84
C LYS A 116 1.77 3.43 -6.93
N TYR A 117 2.50 2.33 -7.09
CA TYR A 117 3.93 2.31 -7.37
C TYR A 117 4.20 1.43 -8.59
N CYS A 118 5.02 1.92 -9.53
CA CYS A 118 5.39 1.14 -10.72
C CYS A 118 6.42 0.09 -10.34
N VAL A 119 6.09 -1.18 -10.56
CA VAL A 119 6.95 -2.34 -10.26
C VAL A 119 7.25 -3.17 -11.50
N GLU A 120 7.13 -2.56 -12.68
CA GLU A 120 7.41 -3.22 -13.95
C GLU A 120 8.87 -3.70 -13.99
N GLY A 121 9.06 -5.01 -14.15
CA GLY A 121 10.38 -5.64 -14.16
C GLY A 121 10.98 -5.93 -12.78
N PHE A 122 10.29 -5.67 -11.69
CA PHE A 122 10.75 -5.98 -10.34
C PHE A 122 10.61 -7.45 -10.02
N THR A 123 11.55 -8.00 -9.24
CA THR A 123 11.41 -9.31 -8.59
C THR A 123 10.42 -9.23 -7.42
N THR A 124 9.99 -10.37 -6.90
CA THR A 124 9.11 -10.44 -5.72
C THR A 124 9.73 -9.74 -4.52
N GLU A 125 11.03 -9.95 -4.30
CA GLU A 125 11.78 -9.34 -3.20
C GLU A 125 11.84 -7.82 -3.33
N GLN A 126 12.08 -7.31 -4.55
CA GLN A 126 12.07 -5.86 -4.82
C GLN A 126 10.68 -5.24 -4.61
N ILE A 127 9.62 -5.98 -4.91
CA ILE A 127 8.24 -5.52 -4.65
C ILE A 127 7.98 -5.41 -3.14
N GLU A 128 8.49 -6.34 -2.34
CA GLU A 128 8.37 -6.27 -0.88
C GLU A 128 9.13 -5.07 -0.31
N GLU A 129 10.34 -4.77 -0.81
CA GLU A 129 11.14 -3.61 -0.42
C GLU A 129 10.44 -2.26 -0.67
N VAL A 130 9.53 -2.18 -1.65
CA VAL A 130 8.76 -0.95 -1.91
C VAL A 130 7.95 -0.50 -0.69
N TYR A 131 7.53 -1.42 0.15
CA TYR A 131 6.75 -1.14 1.36
C TYR A 131 7.61 -0.83 2.60
N ASP A 132 8.91 -1.10 2.54
CA ASP A 132 9.83 -0.90 3.68
C ASP A 132 9.94 0.56 4.10
N ILE A 133 9.71 1.49 3.18
CA ILE A 133 9.69 2.93 3.50
C ILE A 133 8.66 3.29 4.55
N PHE A 134 7.59 2.52 4.66
CA PHE A 134 6.54 2.81 5.62
C PHE A 134 6.94 2.47 7.06
N ASN A 135 7.90 1.55 7.24
CA ASN A 135 8.45 1.14 8.54
C ASN A 135 7.37 1.09 9.64
N LEU A 136 6.26 0.39 9.34
CA LEU A 136 5.10 0.35 10.21
C LEU A 136 5.47 -0.30 11.55
N ARG A 137 5.54 0.47 12.60
CA ARG A 137 5.64 -0.03 13.96
C ARG A 137 4.28 -0.05 14.63
N GLU A 138 4.06 -1.10 15.40
CA GLU A 138 2.99 -1.13 16.38
C GLU A 138 3.29 -0.07 17.44
N PRO A 139 2.29 0.74 17.82
CA PRO A 139 2.43 1.64 18.98
C PRO A 139 2.51 0.86 20.29
#